data_67080b6ab14f371750ddee0f941e7f3a
#
_entry.id   67080b6ab14f371750ddee0f941e7f3a
#
_cell.length_a   1.000
_cell.length_b   1.000
_cell.length_c   1.000
_cell.angle_alpha   90.00
_cell.angle_beta   90.00
_cell.angle_gamma   90.00
#
_symmetry.space_group_name_H-M   'P 1'
#
loop_
_entity.id
_entity.type
_entity.pdbx_description
1 polymer ?
#
loop_
_entity_poly.entity_id
_entity_poly.type
_entity_poly.pdbx_seq_one_letter_code
_entity_poly.pdbx_strand_id
1 'polypeptide(L)'
;AAVAYDAMEHAKAKKLDIVLIDTAGRQHASEDLMKELQKIKRVIHPDITLLVVDALTGNDAVEQARYFSRMIDIDGTIVAKTDADERGGAIISTGFETGKPILFIGTGQDYKDLEPFNAKKLLKKML
;
A
#
# COMPACT_ATOMS: atom_id res chain seq x y z
N ALA A 1 -7.23 -5.58 15.96
CA ALA A 1 -5.91 -5.98 16.53
C ALA A 1 -5.90 -7.43 17.03
N ALA A 2 -6.97 -7.90 17.65
CA ALA A 2 -7.05 -9.28 18.17
C ALA A 2 -6.91 -10.33 17.05
N VAL A 3 -7.58 -10.16 15.93
CA VAL A 3 -7.49 -11.07 14.77
C VAL A 3 -6.07 -11.11 14.22
N ALA A 4 -5.41 -9.98 14.11
CA ALA A 4 -4.03 -9.91 13.65
C ALA A 4 -3.07 -10.62 14.61
N TYR A 5 -3.24 -10.42 15.91
CA TYR A 5 -2.47 -11.13 16.93
C TYR A 5 -2.65 -12.65 16.82
N ASP A 6 -3.90 -13.13 16.75
CA ASP A 6 -4.19 -14.55 16.61
C ASP A 6 -3.61 -15.14 15.33
N ALA A 7 -3.64 -14.41 14.22
CA ALA A 7 -3.02 -14.82 12.97
C ALA A 7 -1.50 -15.00 13.11
N MET A 8 -0.83 -14.09 13.82
CA MET A 8 0.61 -14.19 14.08
C MET A 8 0.94 -15.40 14.96
N GLU A 9 0.18 -15.64 16.02
CA GLU A 9 0.37 -16.81 16.89
C GLU A 9 0.15 -18.12 16.11
N HIS A 10 -0.89 -18.17 15.27
CA HIS A 10 -1.14 -19.30 14.38
C HIS A 10 0.03 -19.56 13.43
N ALA A 11 0.52 -18.49 12.78
CA ALA A 11 1.65 -18.58 11.86
C ALA A 11 2.92 -19.12 12.52
N LYS A 12 3.22 -18.66 13.74
CA LYS A 12 4.34 -19.19 14.54
C LYS A 12 4.16 -20.67 14.87
N ALA A 13 2.98 -21.08 15.34
CA ALA A 13 2.67 -22.47 15.66
C ALA A 13 2.78 -23.39 14.44
N LYS A 14 2.39 -22.93 13.28
CA LYS A 14 2.44 -23.66 12.00
C LYS A 14 3.75 -23.49 11.24
N LYS A 15 4.67 -22.68 11.73
CA LYS A 15 5.96 -22.37 11.08
C LYS A 15 5.78 -21.82 9.66
N LEU A 16 4.81 -20.90 9.49
CA LEU A 16 4.57 -20.25 8.22
C LEU A 16 5.62 -19.15 7.98
N ASP A 17 6.07 -19.03 6.74
CA ASP A 17 7.14 -18.09 6.39
C ASP A 17 6.63 -16.66 6.18
N ILE A 18 5.38 -16.51 5.70
CA ILE A 18 4.79 -15.22 5.34
C ILE A 18 3.38 -15.11 5.91
N VAL A 19 3.09 -13.96 6.49
CA VAL A 19 1.74 -13.56 6.92
C VAL A 19 1.39 -12.24 6.25
N LEU A 20 0.28 -12.21 5.55
CA LEU A 20 -0.28 -10.99 4.96
C LEU A 20 -1.47 -10.55 5.81
N ILE A 21 -1.40 -9.35 6.34
CA ILE A 21 -2.47 -8.74 7.11
C ILE A 21 -3.14 -7.67 6.24
N ASP A 22 -4.30 -8.01 5.71
CA ASP A 22 -5.14 -7.05 4.99
C ASP A 22 -6.01 -6.27 5.99
N THR A 23 -6.07 -4.97 5.82
CA THR A 23 -6.80 -4.08 6.71
C THR A 23 -8.07 -3.54 6.05
N ALA A 24 -8.98 -3.01 6.86
CA ALA A 24 -10.20 -2.41 6.32
C ALA A 24 -9.86 -1.28 5.34
N GLY A 25 -10.30 -1.44 4.09
CA GLY A 25 -10.20 -0.42 3.05
C GLY A 25 -11.36 0.56 3.17
N ARG A 26 -11.06 1.82 3.45
CA ARG A 26 -12.06 2.90 3.42
C ARG A 26 -11.56 3.98 2.47
N GLN A 27 -12.49 4.55 1.71
CA GLN A 27 -12.18 5.63 0.76
C GLN A 27 -11.67 6.90 1.47
N HIS A 28 -12.06 7.10 2.72
CA HIS A 28 -11.60 8.22 3.51
C HIS A 28 -10.85 7.72 4.75
N ALA A 29 -9.63 8.21 4.89
CA ALA A 29 -8.85 8.01 6.10
C ALA A 29 -9.52 8.74 7.26
N SER A 30 -10.02 7.99 8.25
CA SER A 30 -10.58 8.55 9.47
C SER A 30 -9.57 8.45 10.62
N GLU A 31 -9.74 9.30 11.61
CA GLU A 31 -8.91 9.23 12.83
C GLU A 31 -9.04 7.88 13.53
N ASP A 32 -10.25 7.32 13.58
CA ASP A 32 -10.50 6.01 14.19
C ASP A 32 -9.80 4.89 13.43
N LEU A 33 -9.82 4.93 12.10
CA LEU A 33 -9.08 3.98 11.27
C LEU A 33 -7.58 4.07 11.55
N MET A 34 -7.03 5.27 11.64
CA MET A 34 -5.61 5.47 11.93
C MET A 34 -5.22 4.92 13.30
N LYS A 35 -6.03 5.16 14.32
CA LYS A 35 -5.83 4.60 15.67
C LYS A 35 -5.84 3.07 15.66
N GLU A 36 -6.77 2.48 14.92
CA GLU A 36 -6.86 1.02 14.78
C GLU A 36 -5.62 0.45 14.08
N LEU A 37 -5.18 1.04 12.97
CA LEU A 37 -3.99 0.61 12.25
C LEU A 37 -2.72 0.77 13.07
N GLN A 38 -2.58 1.86 13.79
CA GLN A 38 -1.47 2.08 14.72
C GLN A 38 -1.45 1.02 15.83
N LYS A 39 -2.62 0.65 16.35
CA LYS A 39 -2.76 -0.42 17.34
C LYS A 39 -2.37 -1.77 16.77
N ILE A 40 -2.84 -2.13 15.59
CA ILE A 40 -2.46 -3.36 14.89
C ILE A 40 -0.94 -3.41 14.74
N LYS A 41 -0.36 -2.37 14.20
CA LYS A 41 1.09 -2.28 13.98
C LYS A 41 1.90 -2.46 15.27
N ARG A 42 1.45 -1.85 16.36
CA ARG A 42 2.07 -1.97 17.68
C ARG A 42 1.98 -3.39 18.26
N VAL A 43 0.89 -4.09 17.98
CA VAL A 43 0.64 -5.46 18.50
C VAL A 43 1.42 -6.51 17.72
N ILE A 44 1.45 -6.41 16.38
CA ILE A 44 2.04 -7.46 15.53
C ILE A 44 3.51 -7.19 15.13
N HIS A 45 4.00 -5.96 15.26
CA HIS A 45 5.35 -5.57 14.84
C HIS A 45 5.68 -6.05 13.42
N PRO A 46 4.98 -5.57 12.39
CA PRO A 46 5.18 -6.07 11.02
C PRO A 46 6.60 -5.77 10.53
N ASP A 47 7.17 -6.67 9.74
CA ASP A 47 8.46 -6.46 9.09
C ASP A 47 8.36 -5.40 7.99
N ILE A 48 7.23 -5.37 7.28
CA ILE A 48 6.97 -4.43 6.20
C ILE A 48 5.54 -3.91 6.32
N THR A 49 5.38 -2.60 6.21
CA THR A 49 4.08 -1.91 6.12
C THR A 49 3.96 -1.25 4.77
N LEU A 50 2.98 -1.67 3.98
CA LEU A 50 2.76 -1.16 2.62
C LEU A 50 1.43 -0.41 2.54
N LEU A 51 1.45 0.72 1.86
CA LEU A 51 0.25 1.46 1.48
C LEU A 51 -0.16 1.08 0.06
N VAL A 52 -1.40 0.67 -0.13
CA VAL A 52 -1.96 0.42 -1.46
C VAL A 52 -2.81 1.61 -1.89
N VAL A 53 -2.47 2.20 -3.02
CA VAL A 53 -3.13 3.37 -3.59
C VAL A 53 -3.83 2.98 -4.89
N ASP A 54 -5.05 3.48 -5.08
CA ASP A 54 -5.83 3.27 -6.31
C ASP A 54 -5.58 4.44 -7.28
N ALA A 55 -4.97 4.15 -8.43
CA ALA A 55 -4.65 5.16 -9.44
C ALA A 55 -5.88 5.86 -10.03
N LEU A 56 -7.06 5.22 -9.98
CA LEU A 56 -8.29 5.79 -10.53
C LEU A 56 -8.89 6.92 -9.69
N THR A 57 -8.55 7.02 -8.41
CA THR A 57 -9.15 8.02 -7.53
C THR A 57 -8.49 9.41 -7.64
N GLY A 58 -7.49 9.54 -8.48
CA GLY A 58 -6.88 10.84 -8.78
C GLY A 58 -6.32 11.56 -7.56
N ASN A 59 -6.71 12.82 -7.36
CA ASN A 59 -6.23 13.63 -6.23
C ASN A 59 -6.56 13.05 -4.87
N ASP A 60 -7.69 12.36 -4.73
CA ASP A 60 -8.09 11.72 -3.47
C ASP A 60 -7.08 10.65 -3.04
N ALA A 61 -6.55 9.88 -4.01
CA ALA A 61 -5.50 8.90 -3.74
C ALA A 61 -4.23 9.56 -3.20
N VAL A 62 -3.84 10.69 -3.77
CA VAL A 62 -2.66 11.43 -3.36
C VAL A 62 -2.82 12.01 -1.95
N GLU A 63 -3.97 12.57 -1.66
CA GLU A 63 -4.30 13.09 -0.33
C GLU A 63 -4.34 11.99 0.72
N GLN A 64 -4.95 10.86 0.40
CA GLN A 64 -4.92 9.67 1.26
C GLN A 64 -3.50 9.21 1.52
N ALA A 65 -2.69 9.08 0.48
CA ALA A 65 -1.30 8.64 0.59
C ALA A 65 -0.50 9.58 1.52
N ARG A 66 -0.68 10.88 1.37
CA ARG A 66 -0.07 11.89 2.24
C ARG A 66 -0.49 11.71 3.70
N TYR A 67 -1.77 11.55 3.95
CA TYR A 67 -2.32 11.39 5.30
C TYR A 67 -1.83 10.10 5.97
N PHE A 68 -1.92 8.97 5.26
CA PHE A 68 -1.43 7.69 5.76
C PHE A 68 0.06 7.71 6.07
N SER A 69 0.86 8.29 5.19
CA SER A 69 2.32 8.35 5.40
C SER A 69 2.74 9.21 6.58
N ARG A 70 1.92 10.19 6.96
CA ARG A 70 2.15 11.02 8.14
C ARG A 70 1.74 10.35 9.44
N MET A 71 0.65 9.57 9.41
CA MET A 71 0.07 8.96 10.60
C MET A 71 0.62 7.57 10.90
N ILE A 72 1.05 6.86 9.86
CA ILE A 72 1.58 5.50 9.95
C ILE A 72 2.92 5.46 9.24
N ASP A 73 3.93 4.92 9.91
CA ASP A 73 5.23 4.70 9.30
C ASP A 73 5.12 3.56 8.28
N ILE A 74 5.16 3.91 6.99
CA ILE A 74 5.10 2.97 5.86
C ILE A 74 6.50 2.77 5.28
N ASP A 75 6.76 1.56 4.78
CA ASP A 75 8.06 1.21 4.17
C ASP A 75 8.05 1.41 2.65
N GLY A 76 6.88 1.35 2.04
CA GLY A 76 6.72 1.53 0.61
C GLY A 76 5.27 1.58 0.18
N THR A 77 5.06 1.77 -1.11
CA THR A 77 3.74 1.88 -1.71
C THR A 77 3.56 0.89 -2.86
N ILE A 78 2.32 0.51 -3.07
CA ILE A 78 1.85 -0.22 -4.25
C ILE A 78 0.78 0.63 -4.92
N VAL A 79 0.92 0.90 -6.21
CA VAL A 79 -0.10 1.64 -6.95
C VAL A 79 -0.89 0.65 -7.81
N ALA A 80 -2.15 0.47 -7.48
CA ALA A 80 -3.07 -0.42 -8.19
C ALA A 80 -3.78 0.30 -9.34
N LYS A 81 -4.28 -0.46 -10.29
CA LYS A 81 -5.07 0.02 -11.45
C LYS A 81 -4.32 1.00 -12.35
N THR A 82 -3.03 0.81 -12.50
CA THR A 82 -2.20 1.69 -13.33
C THR A 82 -2.44 1.51 -14.83
N ASP A 83 -3.11 0.43 -15.24
CA ASP A 83 -3.59 0.21 -16.59
C ASP A 83 -4.59 1.28 -17.06
N ALA A 84 -5.32 1.86 -16.13
CA ALA A 84 -6.26 2.95 -16.38
C ALA A 84 -5.64 4.36 -16.25
N ASP A 85 -4.43 4.48 -15.74
CA ASP A 85 -3.66 5.74 -15.65
C ASP A 85 -2.66 5.83 -16.79
N GLU A 86 -3.12 6.32 -17.94
CA GLU A 86 -2.32 6.34 -19.18
C GLU A 86 -1.00 7.11 -19.05
N ARG A 87 -0.95 8.14 -18.22
CA ARG A 87 0.21 9.01 -18.08
C ARG A 87 1.07 8.73 -16.85
N GLY A 88 0.64 7.84 -15.97
CA GLY A 88 1.37 7.50 -14.75
C GLY A 88 1.41 8.61 -13.69
N GLY A 89 0.47 9.54 -13.75
CA GLY A 89 0.43 10.68 -12.82
C GLY A 89 0.26 10.26 -11.37
N ALA A 90 -0.60 9.28 -11.10
CA ALA A 90 -0.82 8.76 -9.76
C ALA A 90 0.45 8.13 -9.16
N ILE A 91 1.26 7.46 -9.97
CA ILE A 91 2.53 6.86 -9.54
C ILE A 91 3.48 7.96 -9.07
N ILE A 92 3.68 8.98 -9.90
CA ILE A 92 4.60 10.09 -9.59
C ILE A 92 4.15 10.85 -8.34
N SER A 93 2.88 11.21 -8.30
CA SER A 93 2.32 11.98 -7.17
C SER A 93 2.39 11.19 -5.87
N THR A 94 2.09 9.89 -5.89
CA THR A 94 2.20 9.02 -4.71
C THR A 94 3.64 8.96 -4.20
N GLY A 95 4.60 8.75 -5.09
CA GLY A 95 6.01 8.71 -4.71
C GLY A 95 6.48 10.04 -4.10
N PHE A 96 6.10 11.15 -4.71
CA PHE A 96 6.44 12.49 -4.22
C PHE A 96 5.82 12.79 -2.85
N GLU A 97 4.53 12.55 -2.68
CA GLU A 97 3.80 12.89 -1.46
C GLU A 97 4.15 12.00 -0.27
N THR A 98 4.43 10.73 -0.49
CA THR A 98 4.82 9.82 0.59
C THR A 98 6.31 9.87 0.92
N GLY A 99 7.15 10.27 -0.04
CA GLY A 99 8.60 10.18 0.08
C GLY A 99 9.12 8.74 0.24
N LYS A 100 8.26 7.74 -0.04
CA LYS A 100 8.58 6.32 0.10
C LYS A 100 8.67 5.66 -1.28
N PRO A 101 9.47 4.58 -1.40
CA PRO A 101 9.62 3.91 -2.68
C PRO A 101 8.31 3.27 -3.13
N ILE A 102 8.06 3.33 -4.44
CA ILE A 102 7.02 2.52 -5.07
C ILE A 102 7.65 1.17 -5.37
N LEU A 103 7.12 0.12 -4.77
CA LEU A 103 7.68 -1.23 -4.89
C LEU A 103 7.05 -2.00 -6.02
N PHE A 104 5.72 -1.92 -6.16
CA PHE A 104 4.96 -2.64 -7.16
C PHE A 104 3.88 -1.76 -7.77
N ILE A 105 3.48 -2.14 -8.99
CA ILE A 105 2.30 -1.59 -9.66
C ILE A 105 1.37 -2.73 -10.05
N GLY A 106 0.07 -2.49 -9.95
CA GLY A 106 -0.97 -3.40 -10.44
C GLY A 106 -1.46 -2.93 -11.80
N THR A 107 -1.33 -3.78 -12.81
CA THR A 107 -1.63 -3.48 -14.20
C THR A 107 -2.87 -4.21 -14.74
N GLY A 108 -3.54 -5.00 -13.90
CA GLY A 108 -4.72 -5.78 -14.27
C GLY A 108 -5.26 -6.61 -13.12
N GLN A 109 -6.04 -7.64 -13.42
CA GLN A 109 -6.80 -8.43 -12.46
C GLN A 109 -6.11 -9.74 -12.03
N ASP A 110 -5.16 -10.23 -12.82
CA ASP A 110 -4.48 -11.49 -12.55
C ASP A 110 -3.26 -11.30 -11.63
N TYR A 111 -2.83 -12.34 -10.95
CA TYR A 111 -1.63 -12.28 -10.10
C TYR A 111 -0.37 -11.87 -10.87
N LYS A 112 -0.24 -12.27 -12.14
CA LYS A 112 0.86 -11.84 -13.01
C LYS A 112 0.86 -10.35 -13.33
N ASP A 113 -0.26 -9.67 -13.10
CA ASP A 113 -0.43 -8.24 -13.33
C ASP A 113 0.04 -7.38 -12.14
N LEU A 114 0.64 -7.99 -11.14
CA LEU A 114 1.42 -7.31 -10.11
C LEU A 114 2.90 -7.33 -10.53
N GLU A 115 3.41 -6.17 -10.90
CA GLU A 115 4.78 -6.02 -11.42
C GLU A 115 5.65 -5.22 -10.46
N PRO A 116 6.96 -5.54 -10.32
CA PRO A 116 7.90 -4.63 -9.69
C PRO A 116 7.93 -3.29 -10.43
N PHE A 117 7.99 -2.19 -9.68
CA PHE A 117 8.06 -0.87 -10.28
C PHE A 117 9.39 -0.65 -10.99
N ASN A 118 9.32 -0.11 -12.21
CA ASN A 118 10.49 0.23 -13.02
C ASN A 118 10.37 1.67 -13.54
N ALA A 119 11.18 2.56 -12.99
CA ALA A 119 11.15 3.98 -13.32
C ALA A 119 11.48 4.25 -14.81
N LYS A 120 12.40 3.49 -15.39
CA LYS A 120 12.77 3.64 -16.81
C LYS A 120 11.61 3.27 -17.73
N LYS A 121 10.87 2.20 -17.39
CA LYS A 121 9.68 1.80 -18.15
C LYS A 121 8.58 2.86 -18.07
N LEU A 122 8.40 3.47 -16.90
CA LEU A 122 7.45 4.58 -16.74
C LEU A 122 7.84 5.80 -17.58
N LEU A 123 9.10 6.23 -17.55
CA LEU A 123 9.59 7.36 -18.34
C LEU A 123 9.38 7.15 -19.84
N LYS A 124 9.63 5.95 -20.36
CA LYS A 124 9.36 5.61 -21.75
C LYS A 124 7.89 5.74 -22.12
N LYS A 125 6.99 5.38 -21.21
CA LYS A 125 5.55 5.51 -21.43
C LYS A 125 5.09 6.98 -21.44
N MET A 126 5.74 7.85 -20.69
CA MET A 126 5.39 9.26 -20.57
C MET A 126 5.91 10.11 -21.73
N LEU A 127 6.99 9.72 -22.35
CA LEU A 127 7.62 10.40 -23.50
C LEU A 127 7.09 9.89 -24.83
#